data_1a4a316b82aa7ad16039146298c62967
#
_entry.id   1a4a316b82aa7ad16039146298c62967
#
_cell.length_a   1.000
_cell.length_b   1.000
_cell.length_c   1.000
_cell.angle_alpha   90.00
_cell.angle_beta   90.00
_cell.angle_gamma   90.00
#
_symmetry.space_group_name_H-M   'P 1'
#
loop_
_entity.id
_entity.type
_entity.pdbx_description
1 polymer ?
#
loop_
_entity_poly.entity_id
_entity_poly.type
_entity_poly.pdbx_seq_one_letter_code
_entity_poly.pdbx_strand_id
1 'polypeptide(L)'
;TASLVGCLGEDSNNDNEIINPYVEPEEINYSFTGQDSDPAVSSSNDDELIELTMTDGSDLGWASVVVKISVDAGAWITCAHDESSGEGCFFTKIESNPDTSWDISEKISISEDTQNMCGPTPCSIEVEITKITDIEVVILEDLVVDAN
;
A
#
# COMPACT_ATOMS: atom_id res chain seq x y z
N THR A 1 -6.42 16.99 -50.57
CA THR A 1 -6.36 16.75 -50.61
C THR A 1 -6.33 16.55 -50.15
N ALA A 2 -6.50 16.30 -49.71
CA ALA A 2 -6.37 15.97 -49.57
C ALA A 2 -6.30 15.84 -49.07
N SER A 3 -6.42 15.91 -48.69
CA SER A 3 -6.21 15.64 -48.60
C SER A 3 -6.15 15.41 -48.05
N LEU A 4 -6.25 15.46 -47.41
CA LEU A 4 -6.13 15.23 -47.29
C LEU A 4 -6.02 15.03 -46.73
N VAL A 5 -6.18 15.22 -46.50
CA VAL A 5 -5.96 15.00 -46.32
C VAL A 5 -5.99 14.77 -45.81
N GLY A 6 -6.54 14.77 -45.54
CA GLY A 6 -6.39 14.57 -45.49
C GLY A 6 -6.43 14.31 -44.90
N CYS A 7 -6.53 14.30 -44.37
CA CYS A 7 -6.39 14.03 -44.29
C CYS A 7 -6.42 14.02 -43.84
N LEU A 8 -6.71 14.00 -43.39
CA LEU A 8 -6.71 13.98 -43.46
C LEU A 8 -6.70 13.88 -42.94
N GLY A 9 -7.34 13.87 -42.81
CA GLY A 9 -7.24 13.82 -42.88
C GLY A 9 -7.47 13.62 -42.30
N GLU A 10 -7.37 13.46 -41.60
CA GLU A 10 -7.43 13.20 -41.57
C GLU A 10 -7.39 12.96 -41.06
N ASP A 11 -7.67 13.15 -40.83
CA ASP A 11 -7.59 12.90 -40.85
C ASP A 11 -7.62 12.73 -40.32
N SER A 12 -7.78 12.80 -39.81
CA SER A 12 -7.70 12.61 -39.80
C SER A 12 -7.75 12.49 -39.32
N ASN A 13 -7.98 12.65 -38.92
CA ASN A 13 -7.95 12.40 -38.94
C ASN A 13 -7.92 12.21 -38.42
N ASN A 14 -8.06 12.31 -38.10
CA ASN A 14 -7.97 11.99 -38.07
C ASN A 14 -7.90 11.73 -37.65
N ASP A 15 -7.93 11.85 -37.38
CA ASP A 15 -7.89 11.45 -37.21
C ASP A 15 -7.95 11.18 -36.75
N ASN A 16 -8.01 11.33 -36.72
CA ASN A 16 -8.18 10.88 -36.28
C ASN A 16 -8.31 10.66 -35.72
N GLU A 17 -8.48 10.90 -35.52
CA GLU A 17 -8.63 10.43 -34.92
C GLU A 17 -8.89 9.89 -34.59
N ILE A 18 -8.69 9.84 -34.59
CA ILE A 18 -8.96 8.88 -34.32
C ILE A 18 -9.56 8.50 -33.61
N ILE A 19 -9.91 8.02 -34.00
CA ILE A 19 -10.58 7.92 -32.73
C ILE A 19 -10.30 6.64 -32.09
N ASN A 20 -9.69 6.75 -31.03
CA ASN A 20 -9.40 5.59 -30.21
C ASN A 20 -10.51 5.49 -29.18
N PRO A 21 -11.35 4.44 -29.25
CA PRO A 21 -12.37 4.25 -28.22
C PRO A 21 -11.80 3.86 -26.87
N TYR A 22 -10.53 3.54 -26.82
CA TYR A 22 -9.88 3.24 -25.54
C TYR A 22 -9.73 4.51 -24.73
N VAL A 23 -10.28 4.52 -23.54
CA VAL A 23 -10.06 5.59 -22.58
C VAL A 23 -9.12 5.06 -21.53
N GLU A 24 -7.98 5.71 -21.40
CA GLU A 24 -7.00 5.31 -20.40
C GLU A 24 -7.63 5.42 -19.01
N PRO A 25 -7.56 4.38 -18.18
CA PRO A 25 -8.12 4.47 -16.84
C PRO A 25 -7.49 5.62 -16.07
N GLU A 26 -8.32 6.31 -15.30
CA GLU A 26 -7.82 7.37 -14.45
C GLU A 26 -6.90 6.79 -13.41
N GLU A 27 -5.71 7.36 -13.31
CA GLU A 27 -4.72 6.88 -12.36
C GLU A 27 -5.11 7.35 -10.96
N ILE A 28 -5.24 6.39 -10.03
CA ILE A 28 -5.52 6.70 -8.64
C ILE A 28 -4.19 6.82 -7.92
N ASN A 29 -3.97 7.99 -7.32
CA ASN A 29 -2.78 8.20 -6.53
C ASN A 29 -3.05 7.82 -5.08
N TYR A 30 -2.16 7.07 -4.49
CA TYR A 30 -2.26 6.66 -3.10
C TYR A 30 -1.13 7.29 -2.32
N SER A 31 -1.41 7.71 -1.11
CA SER A 31 -0.39 8.23 -0.20
C SER A 31 -0.66 7.72 1.20
N PHE A 32 0.39 7.43 1.92
CA PHE A 32 0.31 6.90 3.26
C PHE A 32 1.35 7.59 4.13
N THR A 33 1.05 7.69 5.42
CA THR A 33 2.01 8.15 6.41
C THR A 33 2.15 7.10 7.49
N GLY A 34 3.31 7.07 8.12
CA GLY A 34 3.57 6.13 9.19
C GLY A 34 3.98 6.87 10.44
N GLN A 35 3.69 6.26 11.59
CA GLN A 35 4.09 6.81 12.88
C GLN A 35 4.37 5.66 13.83
N ASP A 36 5.15 5.94 14.85
CA ASP A 36 5.42 5.02 15.93
C ASP A 36 4.12 4.70 16.70
N SER A 37 3.98 3.47 17.14
CA SER A 37 2.86 3.09 18.01
C SER A 37 3.13 3.56 19.43
N ASP A 38 2.04 3.84 20.16
CA ASP A 38 2.14 4.35 21.53
C ASP A 38 2.91 3.45 22.49
N PRO A 39 2.65 2.13 22.52
CA PRO A 39 3.45 1.29 23.42
C PRO A 39 4.88 1.18 22.92
N ALA A 40 5.84 1.34 23.84
CA ALA A 40 7.25 1.19 23.49
C ALA A 40 7.55 -0.26 23.11
N VAL A 41 8.49 -0.44 22.19
CA VAL A 41 8.96 -1.77 21.85
C VAL A 41 9.65 -2.40 23.05
N SER A 42 9.55 -3.72 23.14
CA SER A 42 10.07 -4.45 24.29
C SER A 42 10.74 -5.73 23.82
N SER A 43 11.13 -6.58 24.76
CA SER A 43 11.68 -7.88 24.43
C SER A 43 10.59 -8.92 24.17
N SER A 44 9.35 -8.53 24.19
CA SER A 44 8.20 -9.37 23.88
C SER A 44 8.18 -9.69 22.38
N ASN A 45 7.35 -10.65 21.99
CA ASN A 45 7.22 -11.03 20.59
C ASN A 45 5.83 -10.71 20.04
N ASP A 46 5.15 -9.76 20.67
CA ASP A 46 3.80 -9.35 20.28
C ASP A 46 3.63 -7.84 20.37
N ASP A 47 4.73 -7.09 20.23
CA ASP A 47 4.68 -5.63 20.30
C ASP A 47 3.97 -5.06 19.08
N GLU A 48 3.20 -4.01 19.32
CA GLU A 48 2.69 -3.17 18.25
C GLU A 48 3.80 -2.21 17.85
N LEU A 49 4.17 -2.21 16.58
CA LEU A 49 5.38 -1.51 16.14
C LEU A 49 5.08 -0.13 15.60
N ILE A 50 4.20 -0.04 14.62
CA ILE A 50 3.92 1.22 13.92
C ILE A 50 2.47 1.26 13.49
N GLU A 51 2.02 2.47 13.13
CA GLU A 51 0.70 2.69 12.55
C GLU A 51 0.86 3.37 11.20
N LEU A 52 0.03 2.97 10.25
CA LEU A 52 0.00 3.56 8.91
C LEU A 52 -1.37 4.14 8.66
N THR A 53 -1.40 5.32 8.04
CA THR A 53 -2.64 6.02 7.72
C THR A 53 -2.68 6.31 6.23
N MET A 54 -3.80 6.02 5.57
CA MET A 54 -3.99 6.44 4.19
C MET A 54 -4.37 7.92 4.17
N THR A 55 -3.60 8.73 3.45
CA THR A 55 -3.85 10.16 3.35
C THR A 55 -4.45 10.55 2.01
N ASP A 56 -4.32 9.71 1.00
CA ASP A 56 -4.90 9.93 -0.32
C ASP A 56 -5.12 8.58 -0.99
N GLY A 57 -6.17 8.49 -1.78
CA GLY A 57 -6.50 7.28 -2.51
C GLY A 57 -7.96 6.92 -2.38
N SER A 58 -8.39 5.89 -3.12
CA SER A 58 -9.76 5.40 -3.06
C SER A 58 -9.81 3.96 -3.56
N ASP A 59 -10.85 3.25 -3.14
CA ASP A 59 -11.18 1.91 -3.63
C ASP A 59 -10.04 0.88 -3.44
N LEU A 60 -9.32 1.01 -2.33
CA LEU A 60 -8.26 0.05 -2.03
C LEU A 60 -8.84 -1.09 -1.18
N GLY A 61 -9.31 -2.13 -1.86
CA GLY A 61 -9.90 -3.29 -1.18
C GLY A 61 -8.86 -4.08 -0.39
N TRP A 62 -9.24 -4.52 0.79
CA TRP A 62 -8.34 -5.28 1.65
C TRP A 62 -7.82 -6.54 0.99
N ALA A 63 -8.63 -7.17 0.14
CA ALA A 63 -8.22 -8.39 -0.56
C ALA A 63 -7.09 -8.15 -1.56
N SER A 64 -6.87 -6.89 -1.94
CA SER A 64 -5.82 -6.52 -2.91
C SER A 64 -4.58 -5.94 -2.26
N VAL A 65 -4.58 -5.76 -0.95
CA VAL A 65 -3.47 -5.09 -0.25
C VAL A 65 -2.47 -6.12 0.26
N VAL A 66 -1.19 -5.84 0.00
CA VAL A 66 -0.10 -6.60 0.60
C VAL A 66 0.81 -5.60 1.31
N VAL A 67 1.11 -5.88 2.57
CA VAL A 67 2.01 -5.07 3.39
C VAL A 67 3.24 -5.89 3.71
N LYS A 68 4.40 -5.36 3.37
CA LYS A 68 5.68 -5.98 3.67
C LYS A 68 6.51 -5.02 4.50
N ILE A 69 7.31 -5.57 5.40
CA ILE A 69 8.23 -4.76 6.18
C ILE A 69 9.64 -5.33 6.13
N SER A 70 10.61 -4.45 6.30
CA SER A 70 12.02 -4.80 6.48
C SER A 70 12.50 -4.07 7.72
N VAL A 71 13.00 -4.79 8.70
CA VAL A 71 13.45 -4.23 9.97
C VAL A 71 14.94 -4.07 9.93
N ASP A 72 15.42 -2.85 10.17
CA ASP A 72 16.88 -2.50 10.20
C ASP A 72 17.58 -3.01 8.95
N ALA A 73 16.96 -2.81 7.78
CA ALA A 73 17.48 -3.23 6.48
C ALA A 73 17.65 -4.75 6.35
N GLY A 74 16.91 -5.52 7.13
CA GLY A 74 16.93 -6.97 7.04
C GLY A 74 16.07 -7.50 5.91
N ALA A 75 15.76 -8.79 5.96
CA ALA A 75 14.93 -9.42 4.93
C ALA A 75 13.50 -8.87 4.96
N TRP A 76 12.89 -8.83 3.80
CA TRP A 76 11.48 -8.42 3.68
C TRP A 76 10.57 -9.53 4.21
N ILE A 77 9.58 -9.14 4.97
CA ILE A 77 8.58 -10.04 5.54
C ILE A 77 7.20 -9.56 5.14
N THR A 78 6.37 -10.47 4.64
CA THR A 78 4.99 -10.16 4.31
C THR A 78 4.14 -10.33 5.56
N CYS A 79 3.41 -9.28 5.93
CA CYS A 79 2.56 -9.31 7.11
C CYS A 79 1.21 -9.94 6.77
N ALA A 80 0.71 -10.77 7.68
CA ALA A 80 -0.63 -11.33 7.55
C ALA A 80 -1.68 -10.26 7.82
N HIS A 81 -2.89 -10.47 7.33
CA HIS A 81 -4.00 -9.54 7.51
C HIS A 81 -4.88 -10.04 8.66
N ASP A 82 -5.11 -9.16 9.61
CA ASP A 82 -6.06 -9.27 10.71
C ASP A 82 -5.74 -10.30 11.80
N GLU A 83 -4.93 -11.29 11.55
CA GLU A 83 -4.69 -12.28 12.59
C GLU A 83 -3.32 -12.90 12.45
N SER A 84 -2.86 -13.43 13.55
CA SER A 84 -1.58 -14.10 13.65
C SER A 84 -1.56 -15.33 12.74
N SER A 85 -0.52 -15.41 11.90
CA SER A 85 -0.31 -16.56 11.02
C SER A 85 1.04 -17.19 11.27
N GLY A 86 1.83 -16.67 12.21
CA GLY A 86 3.18 -17.14 12.46
C GLY A 86 4.20 -16.64 11.45
N GLU A 87 3.86 -15.60 10.68
CA GLU A 87 4.69 -15.13 9.59
C GLU A 87 5.63 -13.99 9.98
N GLY A 88 5.70 -13.65 11.24
CA GLY A 88 6.61 -12.60 11.72
C GLY A 88 5.92 -11.26 11.98
N CYS A 89 4.92 -10.91 11.24
CA CYS A 89 4.14 -9.69 11.48
C CYS A 89 2.71 -9.87 10.98
N PHE A 90 1.83 -9.05 11.53
CA PHE A 90 0.46 -8.97 11.01
C PHE A 90 -0.02 -7.53 11.14
N PHE A 91 -1.03 -7.15 10.35
CA PHE A 91 -1.62 -5.83 10.45
C PHE A 91 -3.12 -5.94 10.65
N THR A 92 -3.67 -5.00 11.42
CA THR A 92 -5.10 -4.94 11.70
C THR A 92 -5.58 -3.52 11.54
N LYS A 93 -6.88 -3.37 11.25
CA LYS A 93 -7.50 -2.06 11.23
C LYS A 93 -7.68 -1.57 12.66
N ILE A 94 -7.34 -0.31 12.90
CA ILE A 94 -7.56 0.30 14.21
C ILE A 94 -9.02 0.66 14.37
N GLU A 95 -9.66 1.07 13.28
CA GLU A 95 -11.08 1.41 13.30
C GLU A 95 -11.92 0.15 13.33
N SER A 96 -13.00 0.19 14.05
CA SER A 96 -13.91 -0.94 14.13
C SER A 96 -14.94 -0.97 13.01
N ASN A 97 -14.78 -0.13 12.02
CA ASN A 97 -15.70 -0.08 10.88
C ASN A 97 -15.49 -1.31 10.00
N PRO A 98 -16.53 -2.11 9.77
CA PRO A 98 -16.35 -3.39 9.07
C PRO A 98 -16.41 -3.27 7.54
N ASP A 99 -15.91 -2.19 6.96
CA ASP A 99 -15.93 -2.08 5.52
C ASP A 99 -14.85 -2.96 4.88
N THR A 100 -14.90 -3.08 3.55
CA THR A 100 -14.03 -3.98 2.80
C THR A 100 -12.87 -3.25 2.15
N SER A 101 -12.68 -1.98 2.45
CA SER A 101 -11.61 -1.17 1.83
C SER A 101 -10.90 -0.33 2.87
N TRP A 102 -9.68 0.05 2.52
CA TRP A 102 -8.87 0.98 3.30
C TRP A 102 -9.13 2.36 2.71
N ASP A 103 -9.71 3.24 3.51
CA ASP A 103 -10.12 4.57 3.06
C ASP A 103 -9.26 5.66 3.68
N ILE A 104 -9.39 6.87 3.15
CA ILE A 104 -8.64 8.02 3.65
C ILE A 104 -8.94 8.22 5.13
N SER A 105 -7.90 8.50 5.90
CA SER A 105 -7.89 8.70 7.35
C SER A 105 -7.99 7.41 8.16
N GLU A 106 -8.20 6.28 7.53
CA GLU A 106 -8.21 5.01 8.23
C GLU A 106 -6.78 4.54 8.49
N LYS A 107 -6.61 3.90 9.63
CA LYS A 107 -5.30 3.46 10.11
C LYS A 107 -5.25 1.96 10.26
N ILE A 108 -4.06 1.42 10.04
CA ILE A 108 -3.76 0.04 10.44
C ILE A 108 -2.59 0.08 11.43
N SER A 109 -2.51 -0.93 12.26
CA SER A 109 -1.33 -1.14 13.09
C SER A 109 -0.60 -2.39 12.60
N ILE A 110 0.73 -2.34 12.65
CA ILE A 110 1.58 -3.47 12.31
C ILE A 110 2.21 -3.95 13.59
N SER A 111 2.04 -5.24 13.87
CA SER A 111 2.49 -5.85 15.11
C SER A 111 3.36 -7.06 14.83
N GLU A 112 4.21 -7.37 15.79
CA GLU A 112 5.00 -8.61 15.78
C GLU A 112 4.07 -9.82 15.92
N ASP A 113 4.47 -10.91 15.29
CA ASP A 113 3.71 -12.16 15.33
C ASP A 113 4.66 -13.29 15.68
N THR A 114 4.71 -13.66 16.93
CA THR A 114 5.51 -14.75 17.49
C THR A 114 7.01 -14.58 17.33
N GLN A 115 7.47 -13.41 16.89
CA GLN A 115 8.89 -13.13 16.67
C GLN A 115 9.20 -11.72 17.16
N ASN A 116 10.19 -11.58 18.02
CA ASN A 116 10.62 -10.26 18.49
C ASN A 116 11.49 -9.62 17.41
N MET A 117 10.93 -8.63 16.72
CA MET A 117 11.61 -7.97 15.60
C MET A 117 12.34 -6.71 16.02
N CYS A 118 11.81 -6.02 17.03
CA CYS A 118 12.31 -4.70 17.44
C CYS A 118 12.41 -4.66 18.94
N GLY A 119 13.13 -5.21 19.58
CA GLY A 119 13.08 -4.97 20.98
C GLY A 119 14.27 -5.47 21.72
N PRO A 120 14.56 -4.90 22.87
CA PRO A 120 13.95 -3.77 23.54
C PRO A 120 14.48 -2.41 23.07
N THR A 121 15.25 -2.38 21.99
CA THR A 121 15.80 -1.14 21.46
C THR A 121 15.00 -0.70 20.23
N PRO A 122 14.93 0.61 19.96
CA PRO A 122 14.25 1.10 18.78
C PRO A 122 14.80 0.49 17.50
N CYS A 123 13.94 0.36 16.48
CA CYS A 123 14.36 -0.14 15.18
C CYS A 123 13.76 0.72 14.08
N SER A 124 14.35 0.61 12.89
CA SER A 124 13.89 1.32 11.71
C SER A 124 13.13 0.33 10.83
N ILE A 125 11.89 0.67 10.48
CA ILE A 125 11.04 -0.22 9.69
C ILE A 125 10.76 0.41 8.34
N GLU A 126 11.21 -0.25 7.28
CA GLU A 126 10.84 0.11 5.93
C GLU A 126 9.58 -0.65 5.58
N VAL A 127 8.59 0.06 5.02
CA VAL A 127 7.28 -0.51 4.71
C VAL A 127 7.02 -0.38 3.23
N GLU A 128 6.56 -1.45 2.61
CA GLU A 128 6.13 -1.44 1.22
C GLU A 128 4.67 -1.85 1.18
N ILE A 129 3.81 -0.96 0.66
CA ILE A 129 2.39 -1.22 0.49
C ILE A 129 2.14 -1.46 -0.98
N THR A 130 1.57 -2.61 -1.31
CA THR A 130 1.40 -3.06 -2.69
C THR A 130 -0.05 -3.37 -2.95
N LYS A 131 -0.52 -3.05 -4.15
CA LYS A 131 -1.85 -3.44 -4.62
C LYS A 131 -1.68 -4.53 -5.67
N ILE A 132 -2.37 -5.64 -5.48
CA ILE A 132 -2.33 -6.78 -6.40
C ILE A 132 -3.68 -6.90 -7.07
N THR A 133 -3.66 -6.94 -8.41
CA THR A 133 -4.86 -7.20 -9.20
C THR A 133 -4.58 -8.43 -10.08
N ASP A 134 -5.59 -8.87 -10.84
CA ASP A 134 -5.45 -10.02 -11.71
C ASP A 134 -4.36 -9.84 -12.76
N ILE A 135 -4.03 -8.59 -13.10
CA ILE A 135 -3.15 -8.31 -14.23
C ILE A 135 -1.85 -7.64 -13.82
N GLU A 136 -1.74 -7.13 -12.58
CA GLU A 136 -0.50 -6.44 -12.21
C GLU A 136 -0.32 -6.35 -10.71
N VAL A 137 0.90 -6.05 -10.32
CA VAL A 137 1.31 -5.75 -8.95
C VAL A 137 1.90 -4.36 -8.96
N VAL A 138 1.34 -3.45 -8.15
CA VAL A 138 1.75 -2.05 -8.14
C VAL A 138 2.17 -1.67 -6.73
N ILE A 139 3.37 -1.10 -6.59
CA ILE A 139 3.81 -0.56 -5.31
C ILE A 139 3.13 0.79 -5.14
N LEU A 140 2.34 0.94 -4.09
CA LEU A 140 1.61 2.17 -3.81
C LEU A 140 2.45 3.14 -2.99
N GLU A 141 3.26 2.63 -2.08
CA GLU A 141 4.04 3.47 -1.19
C GLU A 141 5.20 2.66 -0.62
N ASP A 142 6.33 3.34 -0.46
CA ASP A 142 7.51 2.80 0.21
C ASP A 142 7.94 3.88 1.20
N LEU A 143 7.92 3.59 2.49
CA LEU A 143 8.23 4.58 3.51
C LEU A 143 9.00 3.95 4.67
N VAL A 144 9.63 4.79 5.49
CA VAL A 144 10.42 4.34 6.63
C VAL A 144 9.84 4.95 7.89
N VAL A 145 9.62 4.14 8.91
CA VAL A 145 9.08 4.56 10.19
C VAL A 145 9.96 4.01 11.30
N ASP A 146 10.33 4.86 12.24
CA ASP A 146 11.09 4.40 13.40
C ASP A 146 10.14 3.92 14.48
N ALA A 147 10.33 2.68 14.93
CA ALA A 147 9.58 2.10 16.05
C ALA A 147 10.42 2.24 17.31
N ASN A 148 9.86 2.93 18.31
CA ASN A 148 10.57 3.22 19.56
C ASN A 148 10.01 2.48 20.75
#